data_bc520e12690f49f879f796961c65db8b
#
_entry.id   bc520e12690f49f879f796961c65db8b
#
_cell.length_a   1.000
_cell.length_b   1.000
_cell.length_c   1.000
_cell.angle_alpha   90.00
_cell.angle_beta   90.00
_cell.angle_gamma   90.00
#
_symmetry.space_group_name_H-M   'P 1'
#
loop_
_entity.id
_entity.type
_entity.pdbx_description
1 polymer ?
#
loop_
_entity_poly.entity_id
_entity_poly.type
_entity_poly.pdbx_seq_one_letter_code
_entity_poly.pdbx_strand_id
1 'polypeptide(L)'
;RTQAGEFYHWHVDGGPGEFSQRQLVAIWYLNDVEGPGGETEFLLQGTSGRPEQGKLALFPPFWTHVHRGVTLEKGVKYIATTWMCFA
;
A
#
# COMPACT_ATOMS: atom_id res chain seq x y z
N ARG A 1 -5.03 -9.37 -3.94
CA ARG A 1 -4.37 -10.53 -3.32
C ARG A 1 -2.91 -10.58 -3.72
N THR A 2 -2.03 -10.82 -2.75
CA THR A 2 -0.59 -10.97 -2.99
C THR A 2 -0.13 -12.33 -2.47
N GLN A 3 0.59 -13.08 -3.30
CA GLN A 3 1.14 -14.39 -2.95
C GLN A 3 2.64 -14.28 -2.69
N ALA A 4 3.21 -15.31 -2.06
CA ALA A 4 4.64 -15.38 -1.79
C ALA A 4 5.45 -15.17 -3.08
N GLY A 5 6.49 -14.35 -3.00
CA GLY A 5 7.33 -13.98 -4.14
C GLY A 5 6.87 -12.75 -4.91
N GLU A 6 5.65 -12.31 -4.69
CA GLU A 6 5.12 -11.12 -5.36
C GLU A 6 5.45 -9.83 -4.60
N PHE A 7 5.58 -8.73 -5.34
CA PHE A 7 5.88 -7.42 -4.79
C PHE A 7 5.39 -6.32 -5.73
N TYR A 8 5.38 -5.09 -5.23
CA TYR A 8 5.07 -3.90 -6.03
C TYR A 8 6.25 -2.94 -5.97
N HIS A 9 6.64 -2.40 -7.13
CA HIS A 9 7.72 -1.42 -7.23
C HIS A 9 7.35 -0.09 -6.58
N TRP A 10 8.38 0.73 -6.29
CA TRP A 10 8.20 2.11 -5.86
C TRP A 10 7.29 2.85 -6.83
N HIS A 11 6.25 3.48 -6.32
CA HIS A 11 5.28 4.22 -7.13
C HIS A 11 4.51 5.24 -6.30
N VAL A 12 3.74 6.11 -6.98
CA VAL A 12 2.73 6.97 -6.39
C VAL A 12 1.38 6.62 -7.01
N ASP A 13 0.31 6.85 -6.26
CA ASP A 13 -1.03 6.50 -6.73
C ASP A 13 -1.72 7.65 -7.48
N GLY A 14 -1.20 8.86 -7.39
CA GLY A 14 -1.70 10.02 -8.12
C GLY A 14 -1.04 10.17 -9.48
N GLY A 15 -1.62 10.98 -10.33
CA GLY A 15 -1.06 11.23 -11.66
C GLY A 15 -2.00 12.07 -12.51
N PRO A 16 -1.75 12.14 -13.83
CA PRO A 16 -2.58 12.92 -14.75
C PRO A 16 -3.92 12.21 -15.01
N GLY A 17 -4.84 12.92 -15.68
CA GLY A 17 -6.13 12.39 -16.05
C GLY A 17 -7.00 12.10 -14.84
N GLU A 18 -7.64 10.93 -14.84
CA GLU A 18 -8.52 10.53 -13.74
C GLU A 18 -7.79 10.40 -12.40
N PHE A 19 -6.49 10.10 -12.42
CA PHE A 19 -5.68 9.97 -11.21
C PHE A 19 -5.47 11.30 -10.49
N SER A 20 -5.64 12.42 -11.19
CA SER A 20 -5.50 13.75 -10.60
C SER A 20 -6.60 14.06 -9.57
N GLN A 21 -7.70 13.31 -9.60
CA GLN A 21 -8.82 13.46 -8.67
C GLN A 21 -8.56 12.78 -7.31
N ARG A 22 -7.55 11.94 -7.21
CA ARG A 22 -7.26 11.21 -5.98
C ARG A 22 -6.62 12.11 -4.95
N GLN A 23 -7.18 12.15 -3.74
CA GLN A 23 -6.67 12.95 -2.62
C GLN A 23 -6.04 12.11 -1.52
N LEU A 24 -6.58 10.92 -1.28
CA LEU A 24 -6.15 10.09 -0.18
C LEU A 24 -6.28 8.62 -0.57
N VAL A 25 -5.28 7.83 -0.20
CA VAL A 25 -5.30 6.39 -0.38
C VAL A 25 -5.63 5.75 0.96
N ALA A 26 -6.54 4.77 0.95
CA ALA A 26 -6.87 3.98 2.11
C ALA A 26 -6.63 2.50 1.79
N ILE A 27 -5.82 1.84 2.59
CA ILE A 27 -5.54 0.41 2.46
C ILE A 27 -5.95 -0.28 3.75
N TRP A 28 -6.89 -1.23 3.66
CA TRP A 28 -7.25 -2.10 4.76
C TRP A 28 -6.55 -3.44 4.60
N TYR A 29 -5.90 -3.89 5.65
CA TYR A 29 -5.29 -5.21 5.68
C TYR A 29 -6.33 -6.20 6.22
N LEU A 30 -6.62 -7.23 5.43
CA LEU A 30 -7.72 -8.16 5.69
C LEU A 30 -7.28 -9.42 6.41
N ASN A 31 -5.98 -9.66 6.52
CA ASN A 31 -5.44 -10.81 7.24
C ASN A 31 -4.06 -10.51 7.79
N ASP A 32 -3.63 -11.31 8.76
CA ASP A 32 -2.26 -11.27 9.25
C ASP A 32 -1.34 -11.99 8.26
N VAL A 33 -0.11 -11.50 8.12
CA VAL A 33 0.92 -12.14 7.30
C VAL A 33 1.99 -12.69 8.23
N GLU A 34 2.29 -13.96 8.10
CA GLU A 34 3.34 -14.63 8.86
C GLU A 34 4.70 -14.32 8.27
N GLY A 35 5.69 -14.14 9.15
CA GLY A 35 7.06 -13.95 8.73
C GLY A 35 7.34 -12.56 8.14
N PRO A 36 8.55 -12.37 7.60
CA PRO A 36 8.94 -11.10 7.01
C PRO A 36 8.32 -10.90 5.63
N GLY A 37 8.34 -9.66 5.16
CA GLY A 37 7.79 -9.31 3.86
C GLY A 37 6.34 -8.86 3.92
N GLY A 38 5.84 -8.37 2.80
CA GLY A 38 4.46 -7.91 2.67
C GLY A 38 4.20 -6.52 3.21
N GLU A 39 5.17 -5.85 3.82
CA GLU A 39 5.03 -4.49 4.33
C GLU A 39 4.76 -3.51 3.20
N THR A 40 4.04 -2.42 3.50
CA THR A 40 4.02 -1.23 2.66
C THR A 40 5.11 -0.30 3.18
N GLU A 41 6.07 0.04 2.34
CA GLU A 41 7.23 0.83 2.71
C GLU A 41 7.19 2.19 2.02
N PHE A 42 7.45 3.25 2.79
CA PHE A 42 7.43 4.63 2.30
C PHE A 42 8.87 5.17 2.22
N LEU A 43 9.27 5.57 1.02
CA LEU A 43 10.65 5.96 0.74
C LEU A 43 11.09 7.21 1.52
N LEU A 44 10.35 8.31 1.36
CA LEU A 44 10.75 9.60 1.92
C LEU A 44 10.56 9.66 3.45
N GLN A 45 9.56 8.98 3.97
CA GLN A 45 9.29 8.93 5.39
C GLN A 45 10.20 7.94 6.13
N GLY A 46 10.83 7.02 5.40
CA GLY A 46 11.69 6.01 5.99
C GLY A 46 10.96 5.07 6.94
N THR A 47 9.70 4.78 6.67
CA THR A 47 8.88 3.94 7.53
C THR A 47 8.17 2.86 6.73
N SER A 48 7.66 1.85 7.43
CA SER A 48 6.89 0.77 6.83
C SER A 48 5.78 0.32 7.77
N GLY A 49 4.72 -0.26 7.20
CA GLY A 49 3.61 -0.80 7.96
C GLY A 49 3.46 -2.30 7.74
N ARG A 50 3.44 -3.08 8.83
CA ARG A 50 3.18 -4.52 8.78
C ARG A 50 1.73 -4.79 8.41
N PRO A 51 1.46 -5.79 7.55
CA PRO A 51 0.09 -6.21 7.28
C PRO A 51 -0.47 -6.97 8.48
N GLU A 52 -1.43 -6.36 9.15
CA GLU A 52 -2.13 -6.95 10.29
C GLU A 52 -3.63 -6.80 10.07
N GLN A 53 -4.40 -7.84 10.35
CA GLN A 53 -5.83 -7.83 10.15
C GLN A 53 -6.50 -6.67 10.88
N GLY A 54 -7.32 -5.92 10.16
CA GLY A 54 -8.05 -4.78 10.69
C GLY A 54 -7.27 -3.46 10.68
N LYS A 55 -5.99 -3.49 10.33
CA LYS A 55 -5.18 -2.29 10.25
C LYS A 55 -5.55 -1.48 9.02
N LEU A 56 -5.60 -0.17 9.18
CA LEU A 56 -5.88 0.79 8.12
C LEU A 56 -4.66 1.69 7.92
N ALA A 57 -4.18 1.79 6.68
CA ALA A 57 -3.15 2.74 6.30
C ALA A 57 -3.79 3.84 5.45
N LEU A 58 -3.53 5.10 5.82
CA LEU A 58 -4.00 6.28 5.09
C LEU A 58 -2.81 7.13 4.69
N PHE A 59 -2.74 7.53 3.43
CA PHE A 59 -1.67 8.41 2.95
C PHE A 59 -2.10 9.14 1.67
N PRO A 60 -1.51 10.33 1.40
CA PRO A 60 -1.80 11.04 0.15
C PRO A 60 -1.18 10.32 -1.05
N PRO A 61 -1.81 10.40 -2.24
CA PRO A 61 -1.34 9.69 -3.44
C PRO A 61 -0.26 10.46 -4.22
N PHE A 62 0.44 11.40 -3.59
CA PHE A 62 1.35 12.32 -4.25
C PHE A 62 2.80 11.85 -4.20
N TRP A 63 3.69 12.57 -4.92
CA TRP A 63 5.12 12.26 -4.95
C TRP A 63 5.77 12.27 -3.56
N THR A 64 5.17 12.96 -2.59
CA THR A 64 5.64 12.99 -1.21
C THR A 64 5.57 11.62 -0.54
N HIS A 65 4.72 10.71 -1.04
CA HIS A 65 4.49 9.38 -0.47
C HIS A 65 4.73 8.27 -1.49
N VAL A 66 5.93 8.28 -2.08
CA VAL A 66 6.40 7.16 -2.90
C VAL A 66 6.49 5.93 -2.00
N HIS A 67 5.87 4.85 -2.42
CA HIS A 67 5.81 3.64 -1.61
C HIS A 67 5.93 2.39 -2.47
N ARG A 68 6.16 1.27 -1.81
CA ARG A 68 6.22 -0.05 -2.47
C ARG A 68 5.63 -1.13 -1.58
N GLY A 69 5.23 -2.23 -2.20
CA GLY A 69 4.93 -3.46 -1.49
C GLY A 69 6.19 -4.31 -1.41
N VAL A 70 6.70 -4.53 -0.20
CA VAL A 70 7.88 -5.38 0.01
C VAL A 70 7.52 -6.83 -0.33
N THR A 71 8.45 -7.55 -0.96
CA THR A 71 8.25 -8.94 -1.36
C THR A 71 7.67 -9.76 -0.22
N LEU A 72 6.56 -10.44 -0.49
CA LEU A 72 5.94 -11.36 0.44
C LEU A 72 6.71 -12.67 0.41
N GLU A 73 7.24 -13.09 1.55
CA GLU A 73 8.07 -14.29 1.62
C GLU A 73 7.26 -15.56 1.91
N LYS A 74 6.13 -15.41 2.59
CA LYS A 74 5.35 -16.56 3.05
C LYS A 74 3.87 -16.24 3.13
N GLY A 75 3.03 -17.15 2.68
CA GLY A 75 1.59 -17.03 2.80
C GLY A 75 0.95 -16.18 1.72
N VAL A 76 -0.19 -15.61 2.06
CA VAL A 76 -1.00 -14.78 1.17
C VAL A 76 -1.42 -13.51 1.91
N LYS A 77 -1.37 -12.39 1.21
CA LYS A 77 -1.82 -11.09 1.74
C LYS A 77 -3.07 -10.65 1.01
N TYR A 78 -4.12 -10.32 1.75
CA TYR A 78 -5.35 -9.75 1.22
C TYR A 78 -5.49 -8.32 1.70
N ILE A 79 -5.73 -7.40 0.77
CA ILE A 79 -5.98 -5.99 1.08
C ILE A 79 -7.19 -5.49 0.32
N ALA A 80 -7.83 -4.46 0.86
CA ALA A 80 -8.83 -3.67 0.15
C ALA A 80 -8.28 -2.25 0.03
N THR A 81 -8.25 -1.72 -1.20
CA THR A 81 -7.72 -0.39 -1.47
C THR A 81 -8.81 0.49 -2.05
N THR A 82 -8.90 1.72 -1.57
CA THR A 82 -9.79 2.73 -2.14
C THR A 82 -9.11 4.09 -2.12
N TRP A 83 -9.67 5.01 -2.89
CA TRP A 83 -9.18 6.38 -2.98
C TRP A 83 -10.32 7.34 -2.69
N MET A 84 -10.02 8.35 -1.87
CA MET A 84 -10.93 9.47 -1.70
C MET A 84 -10.57 10.50 -2.75
N CYS A 85 -11.54 10.86 -3.58
CA CYS A 85 -11.34 11.73 -4.72
C CYS A 85 -12.06 13.06 -4.54
N PHE A 86 -11.67 14.06 -5.32
CA PHE A 86 -12.45 15.30 -5.44
C PHE A 86 -13.82 14.96 -6.04
N ALA A 87 -14.84 15.61 -5.52
CA ALA A 87 -16.21 15.44 -6.02
C ALA A 87 -16.39 16.06 -7.40
#